data_a96a1aa39762acd07cd0a0ec2ef6c4c2
#
_entry.id   a96a1aa39762acd07cd0a0ec2ef6c4c2
#
_cell.length_a   1.000
_cell.length_b   1.000
_cell.length_c   1.000
_cell.angle_alpha   90.00
_cell.angle_beta   90.00
_cell.angle_gamma   90.00
#
_symmetry.space_group_name_H-M   'P 1'
#
loop_
_entity.id
_entity.type
_entity.pdbx_description
1 polymer ?
#
loop_
_entity_poly.entity_id
_entity_poly.type
_entity_poly.pdbx_seq_one_letter_code
_entity_poly.pdbx_strand_id
1 'polypeptide(L)'
;MMKLIRVFPLILILALLLSACGAGHTEESVPLSEPVPETSSQAPEDLFVFTRENFPHMDGSTSMVPLGEAVASVLLGESRETVSDLVIFNRTTNSFRNLMYNNADILIVGEPNSVVFDEMEEQGFEVEMEAIATDALIFVVNADNPVDNLTTQQIRDIYSGKITNWKEVGGNDEPIEAFQRNEDAGSQSLMKKLVMEDTPFMDAPSTYVVGSMMGLMEAVKEYDNSANAIGYSVYYYANDMQMAQGLKILSVDGVAPSAETIRSGAYPHRNAYYCVIPANAPEGSPNRILFDWLLSPQGQYLVAKEGYVSVIEPEN
;
A
#
# COMPACT_ATOMS: atom_id res chain seq x y z
N MET A 1 -25.69 -1.63 16.32
CA MET A 1 -25.62 -2.91 17.06
C MET A 1 -24.17 -3.16 17.43
N MET A 2 -23.84 -3.02 18.71
CA MET A 2 -22.48 -3.22 19.23
C MET A 2 -22.13 -4.71 19.27
N LYS A 3 -21.00 -5.12 18.66
CA LYS A 3 -20.44 -6.47 18.85
C LYS A 3 -19.37 -6.44 19.91
N LEU A 4 -19.56 -7.32 20.90
CA LEU A 4 -18.75 -7.52 22.09
C LEU A 4 -17.32 -7.98 21.74
N ILE A 5 -16.35 -7.28 22.32
CA ILE A 5 -14.94 -7.70 22.37
C ILE A 5 -14.80 -8.73 23.48
N ARG A 6 -14.34 -9.93 23.16
CA ARG A 6 -13.95 -10.95 24.16
C ARG A 6 -12.46 -10.82 24.48
N VAL A 7 -12.20 -10.42 25.72
CA VAL A 7 -10.84 -10.41 26.29
C VAL A 7 -10.61 -11.75 26.99
N PHE A 8 -9.54 -12.46 26.63
CA PHE A 8 -9.06 -13.64 27.33
C PHE A 8 -8.00 -13.24 28.37
N PRO A 9 -8.06 -13.72 29.61
CA PRO A 9 -7.02 -13.44 30.61
C PRO A 9 -5.85 -14.41 30.51
N LEU A 10 -4.66 -13.82 30.50
CA LEU A 10 -3.36 -14.51 30.58
C LEU A 10 -3.14 -14.99 32.04
N ILE A 11 -2.99 -16.29 32.25
CA ILE A 11 -2.63 -16.87 33.54
C ILE A 11 -1.13 -17.07 33.56
N LEU A 12 -0.49 -16.32 34.45
CA LEU A 12 0.95 -16.40 34.76
C LEU A 12 1.19 -17.45 35.82
N ILE A 13 1.90 -18.55 35.54
CA ILE A 13 2.35 -19.53 36.52
C ILE A 13 3.84 -19.31 36.77
N LEU A 14 4.15 -18.89 38.02
CA LEU A 14 5.49 -18.70 38.55
C LEU A 14 5.91 -20.00 39.28
N ALA A 15 6.97 -20.70 38.82
CA ALA A 15 7.55 -21.83 39.48
C ALA A 15 8.89 -21.45 40.10
N LEU A 16 8.97 -21.57 41.44
CA LEU A 16 10.17 -21.37 42.26
C LEU A 16 11.06 -22.61 42.23
N LEU A 17 12.33 -22.44 41.94
CA LEU A 17 13.38 -23.45 42.12
C LEU A 17 14.09 -23.23 43.47
N LEU A 18 14.13 -24.25 44.28
CA LEU A 18 14.99 -24.34 45.48
C LEU A 18 16.13 -25.32 45.22
N SER A 19 17.30 -24.84 45.52
CA SER A 19 18.61 -25.53 45.45
C SER A 19 18.87 -26.35 46.68
N ALA A 20 19.47 -27.55 46.56
CA ALA A 20 20.22 -28.19 47.66
C ALA A 20 21.34 -29.09 47.12
N CYS A 21 22.54 -28.84 47.56
CA CYS A 21 23.75 -29.66 47.38
C CYS A 21 23.76 -30.91 48.25
N GLY A 22 24.38 -31.99 47.76
CA GLY A 22 24.76 -33.13 48.58
C GLY A 22 25.64 -34.13 47.81
N ALA A 23 26.89 -34.23 48.19
CA ALA A 23 27.87 -35.15 47.59
C ALA A 23 27.75 -36.58 48.20
N GLY A 24 28.04 -37.58 47.35
CA GLY A 24 28.21 -38.96 47.80
C GLY A 24 28.50 -39.93 46.65
N HIS A 25 29.76 -40.38 46.57
CA HIS A 25 30.18 -41.46 45.69
C HIS A 25 29.66 -42.80 46.17
N THR A 26 29.14 -43.64 45.33
CA THR A 26 29.23 -45.10 45.33
C THR A 26 29.02 -45.66 43.97
N GLU A 27 29.93 -46.47 43.46
CA GLU A 27 29.80 -47.30 42.23
C GLU A 27 28.74 -48.36 42.46
N GLU A 28 27.83 -48.53 41.54
CA GLU A 28 27.09 -49.80 41.37
C GLU A 28 26.60 -49.97 39.91
N SER A 29 26.95 -51.11 39.43
CA SER A 29 26.53 -51.91 38.24
C SER A 29 25.37 -51.40 37.36
N VAL A 30 25.67 -51.38 36.06
CA VAL A 30 24.77 -51.17 34.90
C VAL A 30 23.78 -52.34 34.78
N PRO A 31 22.46 -52.08 34.70
CA PRO A 31 21.51 -52.96 34.10
C PRO A 31 21.17 -52.50 32.67
N LEU A 32 20.94 -53.50 31.82
CA LEU A 32 20.60 -53.37 30.37
C LEU A 32 19.45 -52.41 30.07
N SER A 33 19.70 -51.67 29.06
CA SER A 33 18.83 -50.91 28.16
C SER A 33 17.33 -51.26 28.19
N GLU A 34 16.53 -50.26 28.68
CA GLU A 34 15.14 -50.11 28.21
C GLU A 34 15.13 -49.53 26.80
N PRO A 35 14.20 -49.95 25.92
CA PRO A 35 14.12 -49.40 24.58
C PRO A 35 13.73 -47.91 24.69
N VAL A 36 14.57 -47.05 24.10
CA VAL A 36 14.28 -45.65 23.89
C VAL A 36 12.99 -45.58 23.06
N PRO A 37 11.94 -44.87 23.48
CA PRO A 37 10.77 -44.69 22.63
C PRO A 37 11.25 -44.03 21.35
N GLU A 38 10.98 -44.71 20.24
CA GLU A 38 11.13 -44.12 18.89
C GLU A 38 10.35 -42.84 18.88
N THR A 39 11.06 -41.71 18.96
CA THR A 39 10.50 -40.42 18.62
C THR A 39 10.10 -40.55 17.16
N SER A 40 8.80 -40.69 16.89
CA SER A 40 8.28 -40.61 15.55
C SER A 40 8.76 -39.27 14.98
N SER A 41 9.77 -39.31 14.12
CA SER A 41 10.08 -38.18 13.27
C SER A 41 8.86 -38.03 12.37
N GLN A 42 7.91 -37.18 12.78
CA GLN A 42 6.99 -36.62 11.81
C GLN A 42 7.88 -36.03 10.70
N ALA A 43 7.74 -36.57 9.50
CA ALA A 43 8.32 -35.94 8.33
C ALA A 43 7.94 -34.45 8.39
N PRO A 44 8.85 -33.51 8.06
CA PRO A 44 8.49 -32.11 7.99
C PRO A 44 7.24 -32.02 7.12
N GLU A 45 6.17 -31.42 7.66
CA GLU A 45 5.00 -31.08 6.86
C GLU A 45 5.53 -30.45 5.58
N ASP A 46 5.12 -30.96 4.41
CA ASP A 46 5.59 -30.44 3.13
C ASP A 46 5.28 -28.94 3.09
N LEU A 47 6.31 -28.13 3.36
CA LEU A 47 6.18 -26.69 3.31
C LEU A 47 5.79 -26.30 1.89
N PHE A 48 4.70 -25.56 1.75
CA PHE A 48 4.26 -25.08 0.45
C PHE A 48 5.35 -24.21 -0.18
N VAL A 49 5.73 -24.50 -1.40
CA VAL A 49 6.74 -23.73 -2.16
C VAL A 49 6.09 -23.25 -3.46
N PHE A 50 6.20 -21.96 -3.70
CA PHE A 50 5.79 -21.38 -4.97
C PHE A 50 6.75 -21.81 -6.09
N THR A 51 6.17 -22.20 -7.20
CA THR A 51 6.85 -22.47 -8.48
C THR A 51 6.10 -21.72 -9.57
N ARG A 52 6.68 -21.55 -10.75
CA ARG A 52 5.96 -20.92 -11.88
C ARG A 52 4.66 -21.62 -12.24
N GLU A 53 4.57 -22.94 -11.99
CA GLU A 53 3.40 -23.75 -12.32
C GLU A 53 2.22 -23.54 -11.36
N ASN A 54 2.53 -23.23 -10.07
CA ASN A 54 1.51 -23.02 -9.04
C ASN A 54 1.38 -21.56 -8.60
N PHE A 55 2.17 -20.65 -9.16
CA PHE A 55 2.10 -19.24 -8.83
C PHE A 55 0.74 -18.67 -9.29
N PRO A 56 -0.04 -18.03 -8.40
CA PRO A 56 -1.36 -17.53 -8.77
C PRO A 56 -1.25 -16.43 -9.82
N HIS A 57 -2.21 -16.37 -10.72
CA HIS A 57 -2.29 -15.31 -11.71
C HIS A 57 -2.65 -14.00 -11.01
N MET A 58 -1.65 -13.14 -10.83
CA MET A 58 -1.81 -11.81 -10.21
C MET A 58 -2.27 -10.78 -11.24
N ASP A 59 -3.18 -9.90 -10.83
CA ASP A 59 -3.53 -8.69 -11.55
C ASP A 59 -3.59 -7.50 -10.58
N GLY A 60 -3.72 -6.27 -11.06
CA GLY A 60 -3.73 -5.13 -10.14
C GLY A 60 -3.69 -3.75 -10.78
N SER A 61 -3.50 -2.76 -9.93
CA SER A 61 -3.23 -1.38 -10.32
C SER A 61 -1.83 -1.24 -10.90
N THR A 62 -1.67 -0.48 -11.96
CA THR A 62 -0.36 -0.23 -12.58
C THR A 62 0.66 0.41 -11.64
N SER A 63 0.22 1.14 -10.62
CA SER A 63 1.06 1.68 -9.55
C SER A 63 1.63 0.61 -8.61
N MET A 64 1.08 -0.63 -8.65
CA MET A 64 1.49 -1.75 -7.81
C MET A 64 2.35 -2.79 -8.55
N VAL A 65 2.68 -2.54 -9.82
CA VAL A 65 3.57 -3.42 -10.61
C VAL A 65 4.92 -3.64 -9.90
N PRO A 66 5.61 -2.61 -9.35
CA PRO A 66 6.88 -2.84 -8.64
C PRO A 66 6.74 -3.79 -7.44
N LEU A 67 5.66 -3.69 -6.68
CA LEU A 67 5.38 -4.63 -5.58
C LEU A 67 5.06 -6.03 -6.10
N GLY A 68 4.25 -6.15 -7.15
CA GLY A 68 3.95 -7.46 -7.78
C GLY A 68 5.21 -8.18 -8.24
N GLU A 69 6.12 -7.46 -8.93
CA GLU A 69 7.41 -8.01 -9.35
C GLU A 69 8.30 -8.41 -8.16
N ALA A 70 8.32 -7.62 -7.10
CA ALA A 70 9.07 -7.94 -5.89
C ALA A 70 8.53 -9.21 -5.22
N VAL A 71 7.21 -9.34 -5.12
CA VAL A 71 6.52 -10.53 -4.57
C VAL A 71 6.88 -11.77 -5.38
N ALA A 72 6.70 -11.73 -6.70
CA ALA A 72 7.04 -12.85 -7.57
C ALA A 72 8.53 -13.20 -7.50
N SER A 73 9.40 -12.19 -7.52
CA SER A 73 10.86 -12.36 -7.44
C SER A 73 11.29 -13.06 -6.14
N VAL A 74 10.78 -12.61 -5.00
CA VAL A 74 11.12 -13.19 -3.68
C VAL A 74 10.58 -14.61 -3.53
N LEU A 75 9.34 -14.86 -3.91
CA LEU A 75 8.67 -16.15 -3.69
C LEU A 75 9.14 -17.22 -4.68
N LEU A 76 9.55 -16.84 -5.89
CA LEU A 76 10.09 -17.78 -6.90
C LEU A 76 11.62 -17.88 -6.85
N GLY A 77 12.31 -16.97 -6.15
CA GLY A 77 13.78 -16.92 -6.16
C GLY A 77 14.37 -16.51 -7.51
N GLU A 78 13.63 -15.75 -8.33
CA GLU A 78 14.01 -15.31 -9.65
C GLU A 78 14.25 -13.80 -9.71
N SER A 79 14.94 -13.29 -10.74
CA SER A 79 15.12 -11.84 -10.91
C SER A 79 13.81 -11.16 -11.31
N ARG A 80 13.65 -9.86 -10.99
CA ARG A 80 12.47 -9.08 -11.40
C ARG A 80 12.25 -9.08 -12.91
N GLU A 81 13.33 -8.97 -13.69
CA GLU A 81 13.26 -9.02 -15.14
C GLU A 81 12.67 -10.36 -15.62
N THR A 82 13.04 -11.46 -14.97
CA THR A 82 12.56 -12.80 -15.31
C THR A 82 11.09 -12.99 -14.97
N VAL A 83 10.60 -12.43 -13.86
CA VAL A 83 9.21 -12.58 -13.40
C VAL A 83 8.25 -11.54 -13.96
N SER A 84 8.73 -10.57 -14.72
CA SER A 84 7.90 -9.49 -15.29
C SER A 84 6.78 -10.00 -16.20
N ASP A 85 6.93 -11.19 -16.78
CA ASP A 85 5.91 -11.88 -17.56
C ASP A 85 4.72 -12.37 -16.73
N LEU A 86 4.89 -12.52 -15.42
CA LEU A 86 3.83 -12.91 -14.46
C LEU A 86 3.06 -11.70 -13.89
N VAL A 87 3.53 -10.47 -14.15
CA VAL A 87 3.01 -9.25 -13.52
C VAL A 87 2.49 -8.28 -14.59
N ILE A 88 1.39 -8.66 -15.23
CA ILE A 88 0.72 -7.84 -16.26
C ILE A 88 -0.56 -7.26 -15.67
N PHE A 89 -0.45 -6.09 -15.04
CA PHE A 89 -1.54 -5.46 -14.32
C PHE A 89 -2.43 -4.59 -15.24
N ASN A 90 -3.75 -4.83 -15.17
CA ASN A 90 -4.75 -4.30 -16.09
C ASN A 90 -5.53 -3.09 -15.56
N ARG A 91 -5.03 -2.40 -14.55
CA ARG A 91 -5.68 -1.29 -13.83
C ARG A 91 -6.85 -1.76 -12.96
N THR A 92 -7.14 -1.02 -11.89
CA THR A 92 -8.11 -1.38 -10.84
C THR A 92 -9.41 -1.98 -11.37
N THR A 93 -10.15 -1.25 -12.20
CA THR A 93 -11.46 -1.69 -12.70
C THR A 93 -11.39 -3.01 -13.50
N ASN A 94 -10.42 -3.13 -14.40
CA ASN A 94 -10.29 -4.33 -15.22
C ASN A 94 -9.78 -5.52 -14.42
N SER A 95 -8.91 -5.28 -13.44
CA SER A 95 -8.42 -6.36 -12.57
C SER A 95 -9.54 -7.00 -11.75
N PHE A 96 -10.48 -6.22 -11.21
CA PHE A 96 -11.66 -6.77 -10.54
C PHE A 96 -12.54 -7.59 -11.51
N ARG A 97 -12.73 -7.12 -12.74
CA ARG A 97 -13.43 -7.91 -13.77
C ARG A 97 -12.68 -9.19 -14.10
N ASN A 98 -11.35 -9.14 -14.22
CA ASN A 98 -10.54 -10.34 -14.43
C ASN A 98 -10.71 -11.34 -13.28
N LEU A 99 -10.77 -10.89 -12.02
CA LEU A 99 -11.05 -11.74 -10.87
C LEU A 99 -12.45 -12.38 -10.96
N MET A 100 -13.50 -11.58 -11.26
CA MET A 100 -14.87 -12.07 -11.43
C MET A 100 -15.00 -13.14 -12.53
N TYR A 101 -14.21 -13.01 -13.60
CA TYR A 101 -14.26 -13.94 -14.74
C TYR A 101 -13.20 -15.06 -14.70
N ASN A 102 -12.54 -15.26 -13.55
CA ASN A 102 -11.46 -16.25 -13.34
C ASN A 102 -10.28 -16.08 -14.31
N ASN A 103 -9.98 -14.86 -14.74
CA ASN A 103 -8.79 -14.50 -15.50
C ASN A 103 -7.65 -13.99 -14.57
N ALA A 104 -7.93 -13.86 -13.30
CA ALA A 104 -6.97 -13.62 -12.22
C ALA A 104 -7.40 -14.39 -10.97
N ASP A 105 -6.44 -14.75 -10.12
CA ASP A 105 -6.65 -15.51 -8.89
C ASP A 105 -6.54 -14.60 -7.66
N ILE A 106 -5.77 -13.51 -7.78
CA ILE A 106 -5.46 -12.58 -6.70
C ILE A 106 -5.17 -11.20 -7.28
N LEU A 107 -5.58 -10.15 -6.57
CA LEU A 107 -5.31 -8.76 -6.98
C LEU A 107 -4.42 -8.05 -5.97
N ILE A 108 -3.56 -7.16 -6.49
CA ILE A 108 -2.87 -6.11 -5.73
C ILE A 108 -3.32 -4.76 -6.28
N VAL A 109 -4.26 -4.09 -5.63
CA VAL A 109 -5.07 -3.05 -6.28
C VAL A 109 -5.49 -1.94 -5.31
N GLY A 110 -5.78 -0.74 -5.87
CA GLY A 110 -6.50 0.30 -5.14
C GLY A 110 -7.97 -0.04 -4.96
N GLU A 111 -8.66 0.79 -4.19
CA GLU A 111 -10.10 0.63 -3.94
C GLU A 111 -10.89 0.68 -5.27
N PRO A 112 -11.84 -0.23 -5.49
CA PRO A 112 -12.68 -0.22 -6.66
C PRO A 112 -13.65 0.97 -6.64
N ASN A 113 -14.07 1.41 -7.83
CA ASN A 113 -15.12 2.43 -7.95
C ASN A 113 -16.52 1.81 -7.74
N SER A 114 -17.55 2.65 -7.63
CA SER A 114 -18.94 2.21 -7.43
C SER A 114 -19.45 1.27 -8.51
N VAL A 115 -19.03 1.48 -9.77
CA VAL A 115 -19.45 0.62 -10.89
C VAL A 115 -18.99 -0.82 -10.68
N VAL A 116 -17.78 -1.02 -10.18
CA VAL A 116 -17.26 -2.37 -9.88
C VAL A 116 -18.02 -3.01 -8.73
N PHE A 117 -18.34 -2.24 -7.68
CA PHE A 117 -19.16 -2.74 -6.58
C PHE A 117 -20.55 -3.18 -7.05
N ASP A 118 -21.20 -2.37 -7.90
CA ASP A 118 -22.48 -2.69 -8.49
C ASP A 118 -22.42 -3.98 -9.35
N GLU A 119 -21.38 -4.11 -10.20
CA GLU A 119 -21.14 -5.31 -11.01
C GLU A 119 -20.92 -6.57 -10.15
N MET A 120 -20.19 -6.46 -9.03
CA MET A 120 -19.96 -7.56 -8.08
C MET A 120 -21.27 -7.98 -7.40
N GLU A 121 -22.09 -7.02 -6.95
CA GLU A 121 -23.40 -7.27 -6.34
C GLU A 121 -24.36 -7.94 -7.32
N GLU A 122 -24.46 -7.43 -8.57
CA GLU A 122 -25.31 -8.02 -9.62
C GLU A 122 -24.92 -9.47 -9.95
N GLN A 123 -23.64 -9.83 -9.86
CA GLN A 123 -23.16 -11.19 -10.12
C GLN A 123 -23.15 -12.08 -8.88
N GLY A 124 -23.45 -11.53 -7.69
CA GLY A 124 -23.31 -12.23 -6.42
C GLY A 124 -21.88 -12.69 -6.16
N PHE A 125 -20.89 -11.92 -6.64
CA PHE A 125 -19.47 -12.23 -6.49
C PHE A 125 -18.94 -11.57 -5.23
N GLU A 126 -18.52 -12.38 -4.27
CA GLU A 126 -17.97 -11.93 -3.00
C GLU A 126 -16.44 -12.05 -2.99
N VAL A 127 -15.77 -11.09 -2.37
CA VAL A 127 -14.32 -11.05 -2.22
C VAL A 127 -13.92 -10.90 -0.75
N GLU A 128 -12.76 -11.42 -0.43
CA GLU A 128 -12.00 -11.04 0.75
C GLU A 128 -10.97 -10.00 0.33
N MET A 129 -10.99 -8.83 0.98
CA MET A 129 -10.17 -7.68 0.62
C MET A 129 -9.56 -7.08 1.88
N GLU A 130 -8.23 -7.17 1.99
CA GLU A 130 -7.48 -6.65 3.13
C GLU A 130 -6.42 -5.64 2.69
N ALA A 131 -6.25 -4.58 3.47
CA ALA A 131 -5.25 -3.57 3.19
C ALA A 131 -3.84 -4.13 3.43
N ILE A 132 -2.96 -3.99 2.42
CA ILE A 132 -1.55 -4.41 2.50
C ILE A 132 -0.58 -3.24 2.49
N ALA A 133 -1.00 -2.10 1.95
CA ALA A 133 -0.21 -0.88 1.93
C ALA A 133 -1.12 0.35 2.06
N THR A 134 -0.56 1.43 2.55
CA THR A 134 -1.16 2.76 2.48
C THR A 134 -0.31 3.68 1.63
N ASP A 135 -0.95 4.66 1.02
CA ASP A 135 -0.33 5.75 0.29
C ASP A 135 -1.11 7.03 0.60
N ALA A 136 -0.69 8.15 0.05
CA ALA A 136 -1.39 9.41 0.24
C ALA A 136 -1.35 10.26 -1.03
N LEU A 137 -2.42 11.00 -1.26
CA LEU A 137 -2.40 12.10 -2.21
C LEU A 137 -1.64 13.26 -1.60
N ILE A 138 -0.56 13.67 -2.22
CA ILE A 138 0.29 14.76 -1.78
C ILE A 138 0.27 15.91 -2.78
N PHE A 139 0.65 17.09 -2.30
CA PHE A 139 0.73 18.32 -3.10
C PHE A 139 2.17 18.77 -3.18
N VAL A 140 2.57 19.16 -4.38
CA VAL A 140 3.93 19.57 -4.69
C VAL A 140 3.93 20.96 -5.31
N VAL A 141 4.92 21.75 -4.93
CA VAL A 141 5.22 23.05 -5.52
C VAL A 141 6.72 23.10 -5.84
N ASN A 142 7.13 24.07 -6.63
CA ASN A 142 8.55 24.34 -6.82
C ASN A 142 9.21 24.72 -5.48
N ALA A 143 10.49 24.34 -5.31
CA ALA A 143 11.24 24.63 -4.08
C ALA A 143 11.32 26.13 -3.74
N ASP A 144 11.23 27.01 -4.74
CA ASP A 144 11.27 28.47 -4.56
C ASP A 144 9.92 29.06 -4.12
N ASN A 145 8.82 28.29 -4.13
CA ASN A 145 7.54 28.77 -3.60
C ASN A 145 7.62 28.90 -2.08
N PRO A 146 7.25 30.07 -1.49
CA PRO A 146 7.38 30.27 -0.06
C PRO A 146 6.32 29.55 0.82
N VAL A 147 5.27 29.00 0.21
CA VAL A 147 4.19 28.31 0.93
C VAL A 147 4.66 26.91 1.34
N ASP A 148 4.51 26.56 2.63
CA ASP A 148 4.90 25.26 3.18
C ASP A 148 3.70 24.40 3.60
N ASN A 149 2.52 25.00 3.73
CA ASN A 149 1.30 24.33 4.17
C ASN A 149 0.08 24.94 3.51
N LEU A 150 -0.86 24.08 3.13
CA LEU A 150 -2.21 24.48 2.73
C LEU A 150 -3.22 23.68 3.54
N THR A 151 -4.39 24.28 3.80
CA THR A 151 -5.52 23.50 4.31
C THR A 151 -6.20 22.75 3.18
N THR A 152 -6.87 21.65 3.49
CA THR A 152 -7.73 20.91 2.52
C THR A 152 -8.71 21.86 1.82
N GLN A 153 -9.29 22.81 2.57
CA GLN A 153 -10.19 23.79 1.98
C GLN A 153 -9.49 24.75 1.01
N GLN A 154 -8.28 25.23 1.33
CA GLN A 154 -7.50 26.07 0.41
C GLN A 154 -7.14 25.33 -0.87
N ILE A 155 -6.75 24.06 -0.78
CA ILE A 155 -6.47 23.22 -1.94
C ILE A 155 -7.73 23.08 -2.81
N ARG A 156 -8.88 22.79 -2.20
CA ARG A 156 -10.18 22.72 -2.90
C ARG A 156 -10.51 24.04 -3.59
N ASP A 157 -10.29 25.15 -2.91
CA ASP A 157 -10.58 26.49 -3.45
C ASP A 157 -9.61 26.89 -4.57
N ILE A 158 -8.35 26.45 -4.54
CA ILE A 158 -7.40 26.60 -5.64
C ILE A 158 -7.89 25.82 -6.86
N TYR A 159 -8.17 24.53 -6.72
CA TYR A 159 -8.55 23.68 -7.84
C TYR A 159 -9.98 23.91 -8.35
N SER A 160 -10.82 24.60 -7.60
CA SER A 160 -12.12 25.12 -8.08
C SER A 160 -12.06 26.53 -8.67
N GLY A 161 -10.88 27.18 -8.64
CA GLY A 161 -10.67 28.53 -9.17
C GLY A 161 -11.18 29.66 -8.30
N LYS A 162 -11.51 29.40 -7.04
CA LYS A 162 -11.89 30.46 -6.07
C LYS A 162 -10.68 31.20 -5.52
N ILE A 163 -9.56 30.51 -5.29
CA ILE A 163 -8.26 31.09 -4.94
C ILE A 163 -7.39 31.01 -6.20
N THR A 164 -6.93 32.14 -6.68
CA THR A 164 -6.17 32.22 -7.94
C THR A 164 -4.83 32.93 -7.80
N ASN A 165 -4.50 33.40 -6.59
CA ASN A 165 -3.26 34.11 -6.31
C ASN A 165 -2.61 33.57 -5.03
N TRP A 166 -1.32 33.29 -5.06
CA TRP A 166 -0.58 32.76 -3.93
C TRP A 166 -0.62 33.64 -2.67
N LYS A 167 -0.77 34.97 -2.82
CA LYS A 167 -0.88 35.87 -1.64
C LYS A 167 -2.09 35.55 -0.75
N GLU A 168 -3.14 34.94 -1.31
CA GLU A 168 -4.34 34.57 -0.57
C GLU A 168 -4.09 33.45 0.43
N VAL A 169 -2.99 32.71 0.22
CA VAL A 169 -2.56 31.58 1.06
C VAL A 169 -1.17 31.79 1.67
N GLY A 170 -0.69 33.04 1.72
CA GLY A 170 0.58 33.40 2.37
C GLY A 170 1.81 33.37 1.48
N GLY A 171 1.64 33.18 0.18
CA GLY A 171 2.70 33.25 -0.82
C GLY A 171 2.94 34.63 -1.42
N ASN A 172 3.66 34.67 -2.53
CA ASN A 172 3.94 35.89 -3.29
C ASN A 172 2.66 36.43 -3.98
N ASP A 173 2.68 37.70 -4.39
CA ASP A 173 1.59 38.27 -5.20
C ASP A 173 1.74 37.85 -6.67
N GLU A 174 1.49 36.57 -6.91
CA GLU A 174 1.63 35.89 -8.20
C GLU A 174 0.45 34.94 -8.43
N PRO A 175 0.04 34.73 -9.70
CA PRO A 175 -1.04 33.81 -10.01
C PRO A 175 -0.68 32.37 -9.64
N ILE A 176 -1.69 31.53 -9.35
CA ILE A 176 -1.52 30.10 -9.12
C ILE A 176 -1.71 29.34 -10.43
N GLU A 177 -0.73 28.55 -10.82
CA GLU A 177 -0.77 27.65 -11.96
C GLU A 177 -1.07 26.21 -11.48
N ALA A 178 -2.36 25.87 -11.43
CA ALA A 178 -2.82 24.61 -10.88
C ALA A 178 -2.87 23.50 -11.94
N PHE A 179 -1.87 22.64 -11.95
CA PHE A 179 -1.78 21.50 -12.85
C PHE A 179 -2.73 20.38 -12.44
N GLN A 180 -3.44 19.81 -13.40
CA GLN A 180 -4.38 18.71 -13.22
C GLN A 180 -3.89 17.46 -13.96
N ARG A 181 -4.49 16.32 -13.63
CA ARG A 181 -4.31 15.07 -14.37
C ARG A 181 -5.52 14.81 -15.25
N ASN A 182 -5.31 14.02 -16.29
CA ASN A 182 -6.41 13.55 -17.14
C ASN A 182 -7.41 12.70 -16.32
N GLU A 183 -8.65 12.67 -16.78
CA GLU A 183 -9.79 12.03 -16.10
C GLU A 183 -9.56 10.57 -15.71
N ASP A 184 -8.82 9.81 -16.53
CA ASP A 184 -8.55 8.39 -16.30
C ASP A 184 -7.38 8.13 -15.33
N ALA A 185 -6.73 9.18 -14.81
CA ALA A 185 -5.60 9.02 -13.91
C ALA A 185 -6.05 8.68 -12.48
N GLY A 186 -5.39 7.69 -11.86
CA GLY A 186 -5.66 7.31 -10.47
C GLY A 186 -5.53 8.47 -9.48
N SER A 187 -4.50 9.33 -9.65
CA SER A 187 -4.36 10.53 -8.81
C SER A 187 -5.46 11.57 -9.03
N GLN A 188 -6.05 11.66 -10.25
CA GLN A 188 -7.22 12.49 -10.50
C GLN A 188 -8.45 11.94 -9.75
N SER A 189 -8.64 10.63 -9.77
CA SER A 189 -9.72 9.98 -9.01
C SER A 189 -9.56 10.20 -7.51
N LEU A 190 -8.33 10.08 -6.98
CA LEU A 190 -8.05 10.40 -5.58
C LEU A 190 -8.31 11.87 -5.24
N MET A 191 -7.90 12.78 -6.11
CA MET A 191 -8.15 14.21 -5.93
C MET A 191 -9.65 14.53 -5.90
N LYS A 192 -10.43 13.93 -6.79
CA LYS A 192 -11.90 14.03 -6.78
C LYS A 192 -12.49 13.49 -5.48
N LYS A 193 -12.09 12.29 -5.07
CA LYS A 193 -12.65 11.61 -3.90
C LYS A 193 -12.27 12.28 -2.58
N LEU A 194 -10.99 12.62 -2.39
CA LEU A 194 -10.44 12.99 -1.09
C LEU A 194 -10.44 14.50 -0.83
N VAL A 195 -10.42 15.32 -1.90
CA VAL A 195 -10.28 16.77 -1.78
C VAL A 195 -11.47 17.50 -2.35
N MET A 196 -11.81 17.25 -3.61
CA MET A 196 -12.85 18.00 -4.31
C MET A 196 -14.26 17.60 -3.87
N GLU A 197 -14.48 16.33 -3.57
CA GLU A 197 -15.80 15.78 -3.22
C GLU A 197 -16.84 16.18 -4.29
N ASP A 198 -17.90 16.92 -3.91
CA ASP A 198 -18.92 17.43 -4.82
C ASP A 198 -18.53 18.78 -5.48
N THR A 199 -17.35 19.32 -5.17
CA THR A 199 -16.90 20.59 -5.75
C THR A 199 -16.32 20.37 -7.14
N PRO A 200 -16.82 21.03 -8.18
CA PRO A 200 -16.28 20.88 -9.52
C PRO A 200 -14.87 21.50 -9.62
N PHE A 201 -14.02 20.86 -10.42
CA PHE A 201 -12.76 21.48 -10.83
C PHE A 201 -13.04 22.69 -11.70
N MET A 202 -12.12 23.68 -11.66
CA MET A 202 -12.07 24.73 -12.65
C MET A 202 -11.69 24.16 -14.03
N ASP A 203 -12.13 24.80 -15.10
CA ASP A 203 -11.66 24.51 -16.46
C ASP A 203 -10.18 24.92 -16.55
N ALA A 204 -9.29 23.94 -16.50
CA ALA A 204 -7.86 24.19 -16.68
C ALA A 204 -7.53 24.34 -18.17
N PRO A 205 -6.61 25.24 -18.55
CA PRO A 205 -6.01 25.24 -19.88
C PRO A 205 -5.49 23.85 -20.24
N SER A 206 -5.62 23.43 -21.49
CA SER A 206 -5.20 22.09 -21.92
C SER A 206 -3.70 21.80 -21.63
N THR A 207 -2.87 22.85 -21.58
CA THR A 207 -1.45 22.77 -21.22
C THR A 207 -1.22 22.41 -19.75
N TYR A 208 -2.22 22.58 -18.87
CA TYR A 208 -2.14 22.25 -17.44
C TYR A 208 -2.79 20.90 -17.13
N VAL A 209 -3.31 20.19 -18.13
CA VAL A 209 -3.83 18.82 -17.98
C VAL A 209 -2.79 17.84 -18.47
N VAL A 210 -2.17 17.13 -17.56
CA VAL A 210 -1.00 16.28 -17.84
C VAL A 210 -1.35 14.80 -17.83
N GLY A 211 -0.97 14.09 -18.89
CA GLY A 211 -1.32 12.69 -19.12
C GLY A 211 -0.54 11.68 -18.25
N SER A 212 0.64 12.03 -17.75
CA SER A 212 1.45 11.14 -16.92
C SER A 212 1.84 11.76 -15.58
N MET A 213 2.14 10.93 -14.57
CA MET A 213 2.59 11.42 -13.27
C MET A 213 3.98 12.08 -13.37
N MET A 214 4.88 11.47 -14.11
CA MET A 214 6.19 12.05 -14.39
C MET A 214 6.07 13.42 -15.04
N GLY A 215 5.27 13.54 -16.10
CA GLY A 215 5.04 14.81 -16.78
C GLY A 215 4.44 15.90 -15.87
N LEU A 216 3.60 15.54 -14.90
CA LEU A 216 3.09 16.51 -13.93
C LEU A 216 4.21 17.01 -13.01
N MET A 217 5.05 16.11 -12.50
CA MET A 217 6.18 16.47 -11.64
C MET A 217 7.19 17.35 -12.40
N GLU A 218 7.49 17.02 -13.66
CA GLU A 218 8.34 17.83 -14.53
C GLU A 218 7.72 19.20 -14.82
N ALA A 219 6.42 19.26 -15.10
CA ALA A 219 5.73 20.51 -15.35
C ALA A 219 5.79 21.45 -14.13
N VAL A 220 5.56 20.96 -12.93
CA VAL A 220 5.66 21.76 -11.70
C VAL A 220 7.10 22.22 -11.44
N LYS A 221 8.09 21.41 -11.85
CA LYS A 221 9.50 21.70 -11.63
C LYS A 221 10.09 22.67 -12.66
N GLU A 222 9.76 22.52 -13.95
CA GLU A 222 10.46 23.13 -15.08
C GLU A 222 9.63 24.14 -15.87
N TYR A 223 8.36 24.37 -15.50
CA TYR A 223 7.51 25.38 -16.13
C TYR A 223 8.15 26.76 -16.05
N ASP A 224 8.00 27.61 -17.07
CA ASP A 224 8.60 28.96 -17.13
C ASP A 224 8.32 29.82 -15.89
N ASN A 225 7.18 29.63 -15.24
CA ASN A 225 6.79 30.23 -13.96
C ASN A 225 6.65 29.16 -12.86
N SER A 226 7.60 28.23 -12.80
CA SER A 226 7.51 27.06 -11.93
C SER A 226 7.28 27.39 -10.44
N ALA A 227 7.79 28.54 -9.95
CA ALA A 227 7.52 29.01 -8.60
C ALA A 227 6.02 29.23 -8.31
N ASN A 228 5.20 29.41 -9.35
CA ASN A 228 3.75 29.65 -9.26
C ASN A 228 2.94 28.35 -9.43
N ALA A 229 3.60 27.24 -9.82
CA ALA A 229 2.95 25.97 -10.09
C ALA A 229 2.61 25.20 -8.80
N ILE A 230 1.44 24.56 -8.81
CA ILE A 230 1.06 23.51 -7.87
C ILE A 230 0.59 22.27 -8.63
N GLY A 231 0.95 21.10 -8.15
CA GLY A 231 0.49 19.83 -8.67
C GLY A 231 0.22 18.83 -7.55
N TYR A 232 -0.26 17.65 -7.90
CA TYR A 232 -0.49 16.57 -6.95
C TYR A 232 0.02 15.23 -7.49
N SER A 233 0.47 14.41 -6.56
CA SER A 233 1.02 13.07 -6.82
C SER A 233 0.58 12.13 -5.70
N VAL A 234 1.03 10.88 -5.78
CA VAL A 234 0.96 9.97 -4.64
C VAL A 234 2.33 9.95 -3.94
N TYR A 235 2.31 9.75 -2.62
CA TYR A 235 3.50 9.82 -1.77
C TYR A 235 4.61 8.86 -2.23
N TYR A 236 4.25 7.62 -2.59
CA TYR A 236 5.16 6.63 -3.13
C TYR A 236 5.99 7.18 -4.31
N TYR A 237 5.34 7.82 -5.29
CA TYR A 237 6.02 8.37 -6.46
C TYR A 237 7.00 9.49 -6.12
N ALA A 238 6.61 10.36 -5.21
CA ALA A 238 7.43 11.52 -4.86
C ALA A 238 8.63 11.14 -3.98
N ASN A 239 8.42 10.19 -3.05
CA ASN A 239 9.42 9.83 -2.05
C ASN A 239 10.42 8.77 -2.56
N ASP A 240 9.93 7.68 -3.14
CA ASP A 240 10.76 6.53 -3.51
C ASP A 240 11.38 6.64 -4.90
N MET A 241 10.67 7.20 -5.86
CA MET A 241 11.21 7.38 -7.20
C MET A 241 12.10 8.62 -7.33
N GLN A 242 12.41 9.30 -6.20
CA GLN A 242 13.19 10.55 -6.16
C GLN A 242 12.70 11.63 -7.16
N MET A 243 11.42 11.55 -7.52
CA MET A 243 10.80 12.45 -8.49
C MET A 243 10.60 13.85 -7.92
N ALA A 244 10.74 14.02 -6.59
CA ALA A 244 10.61 15.30 -5.90
C ALA A 244 11.88 16.17 -5.91
N GLN A 245 12.95 15.78 -6.61
CA GLN A 245 14.14 16.64 -6.71
C GLN A 245 13.81 17.99 -7.35
N GLY A 246 14.08 19.07 -6.62
CA GLY A 246 13.74 20.44 -7.03
C GLY A 246 12.28 20.83 -6.77
N LEU A 247 11.51 19.94 -6.13
CA LEU A 247 10.16 20.20 -5.66
C LEU A 247 10.11 20.22 -4.13
N LYS A 248 9.10 20.87 -3.60
CA LYS A 248 8.74 20.88 -2.19
C LYS A 248 7.39 20.21 -2.01
N ILE A 249 7.30 19.24 -1.11
CA ILE A 249 6.05 18.61 -0.72
C ILE A 249 5.41 19.45 0.37
N LEU A 250 4.15 19.84 0.18
CA LEU A 250 3.41 20.65 1.15
C LEU A 250 2.88 19.80 2.30
N SER A 251 2.88 20.40 3.49
CA SER A 251 2.00 19.94 4.57
C SER A 251 0.54 20.23 4.23
N VAL A 252 -0.37 19.39 4.70
CA VAL A 252 -1.81 19.62 4.58
C VAL A 252 -2.43 19.63 5.97
N ASP A 253 -3.24 20.65 6.24
CA ASP A 253 -3.85 20.88 7.57
C ASP A 253 -2.84 20.84 8.71
N GLY A 254 -1.61 21.32 8.45
CA GLY A 254 -0.50 21.36 9.40
C GLY A 254 0.27 20.04 9.55
N VAL A 255 -0.05 19.01 8.79
CA VAL A 255 0.62 17.70 8.86
C VAL A 255 1.47 17.47 7.62
N ALA A 256 2.76 17.23 7.79
CA ALA A 256 3.66 16.83 6.72
C ALA A 256 3.44 15.35 6.36
N PRO A 257 3.39 14.97 5.06
CA PRO A 257 3.31 13.58 4.68
C PRO A 257 4.64 12.86 4.99
N SER A 258 4.52 11.74 5.67
CA SER A 258 5.60 10.80 5.97
C SER A 258 5.03 9.40 6.11
N ALA A 259 5.87 8.36 6.06
CA ALA A 259 5.41 7.00 6.31
C ALA A 259 4.68 6.87 7.66
N GLU A 260 5.15 7.56 8.70
CA GLU A 260 4.53 7.57 10.02
C GLU A 260 3.16 8.27 10.01
N THR A 261 3.07 9.50 9.46
CA THR A 261 1.82 10.28 9.46
C THR A 261 0.77 9.67 8.54
N ILE A 262 1.19 9.01 7.46
CA ILE A 262 0.32 8.25 6.55
C ILE A 262 -0.18 6.98 7.24
N ARG A 263 0.69 6.17 7.84
CA ARG A 263 0.31 4.93 8.56
C ARG A 263 -0.61 5.23 9.74
N SER A 264 -0.26 6.20 10.59
CA SER A 264 -1.05 6.55 11.77
C SER A 264 -2.40 7.20 11.45
N GLY A 265 -2.58 7.73 10.26
CA GLY A 265 -3.78 8.46 9.88
C GLY A 265 -3.76 9.93 10.26
N ALA A 266 -2.63 10.47 10.70
CA ALA A 266 -2.48 11.90 10.97
C ALA A 266 -2.55 12.73 9.69
N TYR A 267 -1.97 12.24 8.57
CA TYR A 267 -2.09 12.89 7.26
C TYR A 267 -3.49 12.66 6.67
N PRO A 268 -4.20 13.71 6.18
CA PRO A 268 -5.64 13.61 5.90
C PRO A 268 -6.00 12.83 4.62
N HIS A 269 -5.19 12.92 3.56
CA HIS A 269 -5.54 12.41 2.22
C HIS A 269 -4.91 11.06 1.92
N ARG A 270 -5.26 10.06 2.73
CA ARG A 270 -4.77 8.69 2.58
C ARG A 270 -5.63 7.86 1.64
N ASN A 271 -4.99 6.92 0.97
CA ASN A 271 -5.64 5.80 0.28
C ASN A 271 -4.94 4.50 0.68
N ALA A 272 -5.64 3.39 0.51
CA ALA A 272 -5.10 2.06 0.74
C ALA A 272 -4.93 1.31 -0.59
N TYR A 273 -3.97 0.38 -0.57
CA TYR A 273 -3.86 -0.69 -1.54
C TYR A 273 -4.19 -2.00 -0.86
N TYR A 274 -4.88 -2.84 -1.57
CA TYR A 274 -5.48 -4.05 -1.06
C TYR A 274 -4.94 -5.29 -1.77
N CYS A 275 -4.83 -6.37 -1.04
CA CYS A 275 -4.82 -7.70 -1.59
C CYS A 275 -6.26 -8.21 -1.63
N VAL A 276 -6.67 -8.81 -2.75
CA VAL A 276 -8.06 -9.26 -2.96
C VAL A 276 -8.06 -10.65 -3.56
N ILE A 277 -8.87 -11.54 -2.99
CA ILE A 277 -9.14 -12.88 -3.51
C ILE A 277 -10.66 -13.15 -3.49
N PRO A 278 -11.17 -14.12 -4.27
CA PRO A 278 -12.53 -14.58 -4.10
C PRO A 278 -12.79 -15.05 -2.66
N ALA A 279 -13.93 -14.67 -2.07
CA ALA A 279 -14.25 -15.03 -0.68
C ALA A 279 -14.33 -16.55 -0.42
N ASN A 280 -14.57 -17.33 -1.48
CA ASN A 280 -14.62 -18.79 -1.45
C ASN A 280 -13.29 -19.46 -1.82
N ALA A 281 -12.17 -18.71 -1.86
CA ALA A 281 -10.84 -19.28 -2.12
C ALA A 281 -10.53 -20.38 -1.09
N PRO A 282 -10.20 -21.62 -1.52
CA PRO A 282 -9.98 -22.73 -0.59
C PRO A 282 -8.77 -22.50 0.31
N GLU A 283 -8.85 -22.96 1.58
CA GLU A 283 -7.67 -23.04 2.43
C GLU A 283 -6.56 -23.87 1.74
N GLY A 284 -5.31 -23.39 1.84
CA GLY A 284 -4.16 -24.03 1.22
C GLY A 284 -4.06 -23.85 -0.30
N SER A 285 -4.99 -23.13 -0.94
CA SER A 285 -4.83 -22.76 -2.35
C SER A 285 -3.72 -21.71 -2.51
N PRO A 286 -3.02 -21.69 -3.66
CA PRO A 286 -1.90 -20.76 -3.87
C PRO A 286 -2.26 -19.28 -3.66
N ASN A 287 -3.43 -18.84 -4.11
CA ASN A 287 -3.90 -17.47 -3.93
C ASN A 287 -4.19 -17.16 -2.44
N ARG A 288 -4.76 -18.12 -1.66
CA ARG A 288 -4.95 -17.96 -0.22
C ARG A 288 -3.61 -17.84 0.50
N ILE A 289 -2.66 -18.74 0.19
CA ILE A 289 -1.31 -18.70 0.79
C ILE A 289 -0.60 -17.39 0.48
N LEU A 290 -0.70 -16.88 -0.76
CA LEU A 290 -0.11 -15.60 -1.13
C LEU A 290 -0.79 -14.41 -0.44
N PHE A 291 -2.12 -14.45 -0.31
CA PHE A 291 -2.90 -13.45 0.41
C PHE A 291 -2.45 -13.36 1.88
N ASP A 292 -2.40 -14.50 2.58
CA ASP A 292 -1.98 -14.57 3.98
C ASP A 292 -0.51 -14.15 4.15
N TRP A 293 0.35 -14.52 3.19
CA TRP A 293 1.75 -14.11 3.21
C TRP A 293 1.92 -12.60 3.05
N LEU A 294 1.16 -11.95 2.19
CA LEU A 294 1.20 -10.48 2.04
C LEU A 294 0.80 -9.75 3.34
N LEU A 295 -0.07 -10.33 4.14
CA LEU A 295 -0.49 -9.80 5.44
C LEU A 295 0.49 -10.14 6.58
N SER A 296 1.40 -11.10 6.36
CA SER A 296 2.39 -11.52 7.35
C SER A 296 3.48 -10.46 7.58
N PRO A 297 4.24 -10.54 8.70
CA PRO A 297 5.38 -9.64 8.91
C PRO A 297 6.40 -9.64 7.77
N GLN A 298 6.64 -10.80 7.11
CA GLN A 298 7.55 -10.92 5.98
C GLN A 298 7.02 -10.20 4.74
N GLY A 299 5.76 -10.38 4.40
CA GLY A 299 5.10 -9.66 3.30
C GLY A 299 5.09 -8.16 3.55
N GLN A 300 4.77 -7.73 4.77
CA GLN A 300 4.75 -6.32 5.15
C GLN A 300 6.15 -5.70 5.18
N TYR A 301 7.17 -6.47 5.53
CA TYR A 301 8.56 -6.04 5.38
C TYR A 301 8.91 -5.79 3.91
N LEU A 302 8.50 -6.68 3.00
CA LEU A 302 8.70 -6.48 1.56
C LEU A 302 7.96 -5.24 1.06
N VAL A 303 6.70 -5.04 1.45
CA VAL A 303 5.91 -3.83 1.13
C VAL A 303 6.69 -2.56 1.52
N ALA A 304 7.24 -2.52 2.73
CA ALA A 304 8.03 -1.37 3.20
C ALA A 304 9.36 -1.23 2.44
N LYS A 305 10.02 -2.32 2.09
CA LYS A 305 11.27 -2.31 1.29
C LYS A 305 11.05 -1.82 -0.13
N GLU A 306 9.88 -2.03 -0.68
CA GLU A 306 9.49 -1.51 -1.99
C GLU A 306 9.05 -0.04 -1.93
N GLY A 307 9.11 0.60 -0.75
CA GLY A 307 8.84 2.03 -0.56
C GLY A 307 7.38 2.37 -0.30
N TYR A 308 6.49 1.40 -0.29
CA TYR A 308 5.11 1.63 0.13
C TYR A 308 5.03 1.74 1.66
N VAL A 309 4.02 2.44 2.14
CA VAL A 309 3.77 2.50 3.59
C VAL A 309 3.03 1.23 4.00
N SER A 310 3.72 0.31 4.67
CA SER A 310 3.14 -0.92 5.23
C SER A 310 2.04 -0.62 6.25
N VAL A 311 1.05 -1.50 6.36
CA VAL A 311 -0.08 -1.34 7.30
C VAL A 311 0.30 -1.67 8.74
N ILE A 312 1.35 -2.47 8.94
CA ILE A 312 1.99 -2.70 10.24
C ILE A 312 3.41 -2.13 10.21
N GLU A 313 3.91 -1.70 11.36
CA GLU A 313 5.30 -1.25 11.45
C GLU A 313 6.23 -2.45 11.30
N PRO A 314 7.15 -2.45 10.30
CA PRO A 314 8.07 -3.57 10.14
C PRO A 314 9.00 -3.64 11.35
N GLU A 315 9.16 -4.84 11.92
CA GLU A 315 10.20 -5.08 12.91
C GLU A 315 11.59 -4.92 12.27
N ASN A 316 12.47 -4.15 12.95
CA ASN A 316 13.85 -3.87 12.49
C ASN A 316 14.76 -5.10 12.59
#